data_3d2589e8da49fc33253221240003ff3c
#
_entry.id   3d2589e8da49fc33253221240003ff3c
#
_cell.length_a   1.000
_cell.length_b   1.000
_cell.length_c   1.000
_cell.angle_alpha   90.00
_cell.angle_beta   90.00
_cell.angle_gamma   90.00
#
_symmetry.space_group_name_H-M   'P 1'
#
loop_
_entity.id
_entity.type
_entity.pdbx_description
1 polymer ?
#
loop_
_entity_poly.entity_id
_entity_poly.type
_entity_poly.pdbx_seq_one_letter_code
_entity_poly.pdbx_strand_id
1 'polypeptide(L)'
;LSLYLQVTGDVDYLKEKGAEILIETARVWADVGSFAECKGGKYCICDVTGPDEYNVLVDNNFYTNLMARENLRDAVGAVEYLKEHAPEDLKRLEEKLDFSVEELGLWREIIEKMYFPYDEKRQVYPMDDGFMMRKPWDENKIPPEKRAWLYENYHPLFIMRHRMSKQADAILGMYLHNDLFTEEEIRRNYDFYQEVTLHHS
;
A
#
# COMPACT_ATOMS: atom_id res chain seq x y z
N LEU A 1 -9.62 -6.30 8.12
CA LEU A 1 -9.99 -7.67 8.49
C LEU A 1 -8.96 -8.26 9.46
N SER A 2 -7.66 -8.24 9.13
CA SER A 2 -6.60 -8.81 9.97
C SER A 2 -6.58 -8.24 11.38
N LEU A 3 -6.68 -6.93 11.51
CA LEU A 3 -6.78 -6.26 12.82
C LEU A 3 -8.01 -6.75 13.62
N TYR A 4 -9.15 -6.94 12.96
CA TYR A 4 -10.34 -7.50 13.62
C TYR A 4 -10.06 -8.90 14.16
N LEU A 5 -9.49 -9.76 13.33
CA LEU A 5 -9.16 -11.15 13.73
C LEU A 5 -8.12 -11.20 14.85
N GLN A 6 -7.11 -10.33 14.81
CA GLN A 6 -6.09 -10.21 15.86
C GLN A 6 -6.69 -9.80 17.21
N VAL A 7 -7.64 -8.85 17.19
CA VAL A 7 -8.24 -8.32 18.42
C VAL A 7 -9.31 -9.25 18.99
N THR A 8 -10.12 -9.87 18.12
CA THR A 8 -11.28 -10.66 18.56
C THR A 8 -11.00 -12.15 18.68
N GLY A 9 -10.05 -12.68 17.91
CA GLY A 9 -9.84 -14.12 17.76
C GLY A 9 -11.04 -14.84 17.12
N ASP A 10 -11.88 -14.12 16.37
CA ASP A 10 -13.12 -14.64 15.79
C ASP A 10 -12.84 -15.58 14.58
N VAL A 11 -12.47 -16.80 14.91
CA VAL A 11 -12.17 -17.85 13.92
C VAL A 11 -13.41 -18.26 13.13
N ASP A 12 -14.59 -18.17 13.71
CA ASP A 12 -15.83 -18.55 13.02
C ASP A 12 -16.11 -17.53 11.91
N TYR A 13 -15.88 -16.24 12.16
CA TYR A 13 -15.96 -15.24 11.11
C TYR A 13 -14.91 -15.47 10.01
N LEU A 14 -13.67 -15.87 10.37
CA LEU A 14 -12.65 -16.22 9.38
C LEU A 14 -13.14 -17.33 8.45
N LYS A 15 -13.69 -18.40 9.00
CA LYS A 15 -14.21 -19.55 8.23
C LYS A 15 -15.40 -19.19 7.35
N GLU A 16 -16.35 -18.43 7.88
CA GLU A 16 -17.61 -18.15 7.20
C GLU A 16 -17.50 -17.11 6.09
N LYS A 17 -16.64 -16.07 6.30
CA LYS A 17 -16.57 -14.90 5.42
C LYS A 17 -15.15 -14.35 5.22
N GLY A 18 -14.34 -14.32 6.28
CA GLY A 18 -13.07 -13.63 6.26
C GLY A 18 -12.08 -14.18 5.25
N ALA A 19 -11.95 -15.50 5.18
CA ALA A 19 -11.04 -16.16 4.23
C ALA A 19 -11.47 -15.94 2.77
N GLU A 20 -12.77 -15.97 2.49
CA GLU A 20 -13.30 -15.63 1.17
C GLU A 20 -12.89 -14.20 0.74
N ILE A 21 -13.08 -13.23 1.62
CA ILE A 21 -12.71 -11.84 1.35
C ILE A 21 -11.20 -11.73 1.09
N LEU A 22 -10.37 -12.40 1.91
CA LEU A 22 -8.92 -12.37 1.75
C LEU A 22 -8.47 -13.01 0.44
N ILE A 23 -9.01 -14.15 0.07
CA ILE A 23 -8.71 -14.86 -1.19
C ILE A 23 -9.07 -13.98 -2.39
N GLU A 24 -10.29 -13.46 -2.45
CA GLU A 24 -10.74 -12.65 -3.57
C GLU A 24 -9.98 -11.32 -3.71
N THR A 25 -9.68 -10.67 -2.58
CA THR A 25 -8.87 -9.44 -2.62
C THR A 25 -7.40 -9.73 -2.98
N ALA A 26 -6.84 -10.86 -2.56
CA ALA A 26 -5.50 -11.27 -2.95
C ALA A 26 -5.39 -11.53 -4.47
N ARG A 27 -6.40 -12.15 -5.07
CA ARG A 27 -6.48 -12.35 -6.52
C ARG A 27 -6.47 -11.02 -7.27
N VAL A 28 -7.20 -10.00 -6.78
CA VAL A 28 -7.16 -8.65 -7.36
C VAL A 28 -5.74 -8.11 -7.35
N TRP A 29 -5.05 -8.18 -6.22
CA TRP A 29 -3.67 -7.68 -6.13
C TRP A 29 -2.67 -8.48 -6.96
N ALA A 30 -2.90 -9.77 -7.15
CA ALA A 30 -2.08 -10.61 -8.01
C ALA A 30 -2.31 -10.36 -9.53
N ASP A 31 -3.46 -9.78 -9.89
CA ASP A 31 -3.83 -9.46 -11.27
C ASP A 31 -3.45 -8.01 -11.68
N VAL A 32 -3.59 -7.06 -10.74
CA VAL A 32 -3.40 -5.62 -11.01
C VAL A 32 -1.94 -5.25 -11.32
N GLY A 33 -0.97 -5.94 -10.72
CA GLY A 33 0.44 -5.66 -10.91
C GLY A 33 1.13 -6.62 -11.86
N SER A 34 2.43 -6.42 -12.05
CA SER A 34 3.26 -7.27 -12.90
C SER A 34 4.71 -7.31 -12.44
N PHE A 35 5.44 -8.37 -12.81
CA PHE A 35 6.88 -8.44 -12.61
C PHE A 35 7.61 -7.59 -13.66
N ALA A 36 8.21 -6.49 -13.25
CA ALA A 36 8.84 -5.52 -14.13
C ALA A 36 10.34 -5.81 -14.32
N GLU A 37 10.74 -6.14 -15.54
CA GLU A 37 12.15 -6.39 -15.87
C GLU A 37 13.03 -5.16 -15.57
N CYS A 38 12.53 -3.95 -15.88
CA CYS A 38 13.22 -2.68 -15.62
C CYS A 38 13.42 -2.38 -14.11
N LYS A 39 12.75 -3.09 -13.23
CA LYS A 39 12.90 -3.06 -11.75
C LYS A 39 13.58 -4.33 -11.21
N GLY A 40 14.34 -5.04 -12.06
CA GLY A 40 15.05 -6.26 -11.67
C GLY A 40 14.12 -7.42 -11.32
N GLY A 41 12.98 -7.53 -11.98
CA GLY A 41 11.99 -8.59 -11.75
C GLY A 41 11.17 -8.41 -10.48
N LYS A 42 11.14 -7.21 -9.90
CA LYS A 42 10.25 -6.88 -8.77
C LYS A 42 8.81 -6.76 -9.25
N TYR A 43 7.87 -7.07 -8.36
CA TYR A 43 6.44 -6.91 -8.61
C TYR A 43 6.04 -5.45 -8.40
N CYS A 44 5.47 -4.84 -9.43
CA CYS A 44 5.14 -3.42 -9.50
C CYS A 44 3.64 -3.24 -9.75
N ILE A 45 3.06 -2.21 -9.13
CA ILE A 45 1.68 -1.79 -9.36
C ILE A 45 1.72 -0.37 -9.90
N CYS A 46 1.20 -0.18 -11.12
CA CYS A 46 1.23 1.09 -11.84
C CYS A 46 -0.15 1.74 -11.88
N ASP A 47 -0.17 3.04 -12.22
CA ASP A 47 -1.38 3.83 -12.44
C ASP A 47 -2.40 3.79 -11.29
N VAL A 48 -1.93 3.90 -10.07
CA VAL A 48 -2.77 3.89 -8.87
C VAL A 48 -2.84 5.24 -8.18
N THR A 49 -3.86 5.41 -7.35
CA THR A 49 -4.00 6.55 -6.45
C THR A 49 -4.07 6.03 -5.02
N GLY A 50 -3.11 6.41 -4.21
CA GLY A 50 -3.10 6.13 -2.78
C GLY A 50 -4.09 7.02 -2.00
N PRO A 51 -4.03 7.02 -0.66
CA PRO A 51 -4.83 7.92 0.18
C PRO A 51 -4.59 9.41 -0.09
N ASP A 52 -3.40 9.78 -0.58
CA ASP A 52 -3.10 11.16 -0.95
C ASP A 52 -3.74 11.55 -2.27
N GLU A 53 -4.71 12.46 -2.20
CA GLU A 53 -5.46 12.94 -3.36
C GLU A 53 -4.66 13.85 -4.29
N TYR A 54 -3.45 14.31 -3.87
CA TYR A 54 -2.62 15.19 -4.68
C TYR A 54 -1.68 14.44 -5.62
N ASN A 55 -1.43 13.16 -5.33
CA ASN A 55 -0.57 12.30 -6.11
C ASN A 55 -1.39 11.15 -6.72
N VAL A 56 -1.96 11.42 -7.90
CA VAL A 56 -2.86 10.50 -8.61
C VAL A 56 -2.20 9.90 -9.83
N LEU A 57 -2.63 8.68 -10.22
CA LEU A 57 -2.10 7.93 -11.36
C LEU A 57 -0.57 7.81 -11.28
N VAL A 58 -0.09 7.28 -10.17
CA VAL A 58 1.33 7.11 -9.89
C VAL A 58 1.73 5.65 -9.94
N ASP A 59 3.01 5.41 -10.22
CA ASP A 59 3.58 4.07 -10.23
C ASP A 59 4.20 3.75 -8.88
N ASN A 60 3.94 2.53 -8.41
CA ASN A 60 4.51 1.99 -7.19
C ASN A 60 4.26 2.89 -5.97
N ASN A 61 3.00 3.27 -5.76
CA ASN A 61 2.64 3.97 -4.54
C ASN A 61 2.98 3.11 -3.32
N PHE A 62 3.82 3.63 -2.42
CA PHE A 62 4.34 2.90 -1.26
C PHE A 62 3.22 2.29 -0.41
N TYR A 63 2.18 3.09 -0.09
CA TYR A 63 1.05 2.63 0.70
C TYR A 63 0.30 1.51 0.00
N THR A 64 -0.04 1.68 -1.28
CA THR A 64 -0.75 0.66 -2.07
C THR A 64 0.04 -0.65 -2.12
N ASN A 65 1.35 -0.59 -2.43
CA ASN A 65 2.19 -1.77 -2.50
C ASN A 65 2.32 -2.46 -1.14
N LEU A 66 2.42 -1.69 -0.04
CA LEU A 66 2.46 -2.24 1.31
C LEU A 66 1.15 -2.95 1.66
N MET A 67 0.00 -2.29 1.43
CA MET A 67 -1.31 -2.88 1.71
C MET A 67 -1.58 -4.12 0.86
N ALA A 68 -1.21 -4.10 -0.42
CA ALA A 68 -1.32 -5.24 -1.32
C ALA A 68 -0.48 -6.43 -0.82
N ARG A 69 0.78 -6.18 -0.45
CA ARG A 69 1.67 -7.22 0.11
C ARG A 69 1.12 -7.83 1.39
N GLU A 70 0.63 -7.01 2.31
CA GLU A 70 0.09 -7.50 3.58
C GLU A 70 -1.24 -8.22 3.38
N ASN A 71 -2.10 -7.77 2.46
CA ASN A 71 -3.31 -8.51 2.11
C ASN A 71 -3.00 -9.92 1.53
N LEU A 72 -2.01 -10.02 0.64
CA LEU A 72 -1.55 -11.30 0.11
C LEU A 72 -1.00 -12.21 1.25
N ARG A 73 -0.24 -11.63 2.19
CA ARG A 73 0.29 -12.35 3.35
C ARG A 73 -0.82 -12.88 4.26
N ASP A 74 -1.82 -12.05 4.52
CA ASP A 74 -3.00 -12.42 5.31
C ASP A 74 -3.80 -13.53 4.63
N ALA A 75 -3.96 -13.46 3.30
CA ALA A 75 -4.64 -14.50 2.53
C ALA A 75 -3.91 -15.84 2.58
N VAL A 76 -2.57 -15.82 2.41
CA VAL A 76 -1.74 -17.02 2.58
C VAL A 76 -1.91 -17.61 3.98
N GLY A 77 -1.80 -16.78 5.01
CA GLY A 77 -1.97 -17.21 6.40
C GLY A 77 -3.35 -17.77 6.69
N ALA A 78 -4.41 -17.19 6.14
CA ALA A 78 -5.78 -17.68 6.29
C ALA A 78 -5.97 -19.06 5.65
N VAL A 79 -5.46 -19.26 4.44
CA VAL A 79 -5.55 -20.56 3.75
C VAL A 79 -4.75 -21.63 4.48
N GLU A 80 -3.53 -21.30 4.95
CA GLU A 80 -2.71 -22.24 5.73
C GLU A 80 -3.39 -22.60 7.05
N TYR A 81 -3.98 -21.63 7.73
CA TYR A 81 -4.76 -21.87 8.95
C TYR A 81 -5.95 -22.82 8.69
N LEU A 82 -6.73 -22.56 7.64
CA LEU A 82 -7.87 -23.42 7.29
C LEU A 82 -7.41 -24.82 6.90
N LYS A 83 -6.31 -24.94 6.17
CA LYS A 83 -5.74 -26.24 5.79
C LYS A 83 -5.41 -27.11 7.01
N GLU A 84 -4.88 -26.48 8.07
CA GLU A 84 -4.47 -27.19 9.29
C GLU A 84 -5.64 -27.44 10.25
N HIS A 85 -6.54 -26.46 10.41
CA HIS A 85 -7.53 -26.47 11.50
C HIS A 85 -8.98 -26.64 11.06
N ALA A 86 -9.30 -26.39 9.78
CA ALA A 86 -10.66 -26.45 9.24
C ALA A 86 -10.68 -26.90 7.76
N PRO A 87 -10.18 -28.09 7.42
CA PRO A 87 -10.02 -28.54 6.03
C PRO A 87 -11.33 -28.61 5.25
N GLU A 88 -12.45 -28.89 5.91
CA GLU A 88 -13.76 -28.90 5.27
C GLU A 88 -14.22 -27.49 4.85
N ASP A 89 -13.88 -26.46 5.63
CA ASP A 89 -14.15 -25.08 5.27
C ASP A 89 -13.27 -24.62 4.10
N LEU A 90 -12.01 -25.06 4.06
CA LEU A 90 -11.14 -24.79 2.92
C LEU A 90 -11.69 -25.43 1.66
N LYS A 91 -12.07 -26.71 1.71
CA LYS A 91 -12.67 -27.43 0.58
C LYS A 91 -13.94 -26.73 0.06
N ARG A 92 -14.79 -26.26 0.97
CA ARG A 92 -15.98 -25.47 0.61
C ARG A 92 -15.61 -24.17 -0.13
N LEU A 93 -14.54 -23.49 0.27
CA LEU A 93 -14.04 -22.30 -0.39
C LEU A 93 -13.42 -22.62 -1.76
N GLU A 94 -12.64 -23.69 -1.86
CA GLU A 94 -12.08 -24.16 -3.14
C GLU A 94 -13.20 -24.42 -4.16
N GLU A 95 -14.26 -25.13 -3.76
CA GLU A 95 -15.41 -25.39 -4.62
C GLU A 95 -16.21 -24.12 -4.96
N LYS A 96 -16.42 -23.24 -3.97
CA LYS A 96 -17.22 -22.01 -4.15
C LYS A 96 -16.54 -20.98 -5.05
N LEU A 97 -15.22 -20.80 -4.89
CA LEU A 97 -14.45 -19.75 -5.53
C LEU A 97 -13.66 -20.24 -6.75
N ASP A 98 -13.78 -21.52 -7.09
CA ASP A 98 -12.85 -22.17 -8.05
C ASP A 98 -11.39 -21.83 -7.68
N PHE A 99 -11.07 -21.96 -6.38
CA PHE A 99 -9.79 -21.61 -5.81
C PHE A 99 -8.89 -22.83 -5.73
N SER A 100 -7.63 -22.66 -6.08
CA SER A 100 -6.59 -23.66 -5.89
C SER A 100 -5.51 -23.18 -4.93
N VAL A 101 -5.12 -24.01 -3.99
CA VAL A 101 -3.98 -23.72 -3.09
C VAL A 101 -2.66 -23.50 -3.85
N GLU A 102 -2.59 -23.87 -5.11
CA GLU A 102 -1.44 -23.60 -5.99
C GLU A 102 -1.28 -22.09 -6.28
N GLU A 103 -2.37 -21.32 -6.22
CA GLU A 103 -2.33 -19.85 -6.33
C GLU A 103 -1.40 -19.22 -5.26
N LEU A 104 -1.27 -19.85 -4.10
CA LEU A 104 -0.36 -19.40 -3.04
C LEU A 104 1.10 -19.32 -3.49
N GLY A 105 1.50 -20.11 -4.48
CA GLY A 105 2.85 -20.06 -5.06
C GLY A 105 3.15 -18.69 -5.65
N LEU A 106 2.23 -18.19 -6.49
CA LEU A 106 2.32 -16.85 -7.08
C LEU A 106 2.24 -15.75 -5.99
N TRP A 107 1.31 -15.90 -5.03
CA TRP A 107 1.17 -14.88 -3.98
C TRP A 107 2.42 -14.75 -3.12
N ARG A 108 3.08 -15.86 -2.76
CA ARG A 108 4.36 -15.84 -2.03
C ARG A 108 5.46 -15.18 -2.86
N GLU A 109 5.52 -15.46 -4.16
CA GLU A 109 6.49 -14.79 -5.03
C GLU A 109 6.25 -13.28 -5.10
N ILE A 110 5.00 -12.85 -5.20
CA ILE A 110 4.63 -11.42 -5.17
C ILE A 110 5.02 -10.78 -3.84
N ILE A 111 4.72 -11.42 -2.70
CA ILE A 111 5.08 -10.92 -1.36
C ILE A 111 6.59 -10.69 -1.26
N GLU A 112 7.41 -11.63 -1.73
CA GLU A 112 8.87 -11.56 -1.68
C GLU A 112 9.43 -10.49 -2.62
N LYS A 113 8.82 -10.35 -3.79
CA LYS A 113 9.31 -9.47 -4.86
C LYS A 113 8.61 -8.11 -4.91
N MET A 114 7.65 -7.82 -4.03
CA MET A 114 6.97 -6.53 -4.03
C MET A 114 7.97 -5.37 -4.00
N TYR A 115 7.80 -4.45 -4.93
CA TYR A 115 8.68 -3.29 -5.05
C TYR A 115 8.25 -2.17 -4.10
N PHE A 116 9.22 -1.56 -3.46
CA PHE A 116 9.04 -0.34 -2.68
C PHE A 116 10.02 0.73 -3.16
N PRO A 117 9.56 1.93 -3.54
CA PRO A 117 10.47 3.02 -3.85
C PRO A 117 11.29 3.40 -2.61
N TYR A 118 12.59 3.63 -2.78
CA TYR A 118 13.49 3.98 -1.67
C TYR A 118 14.53 5.01 -2.13
N ASP A 119 14.70 6.09 -1.38
CA ASP A 119 15.76 7.09 -1.57
C ASP A 119 16.96 6.76 -0.67
N GLU A 120 17.99 6.14 -1.26
CA GLU A 120 19.22 5.74 -0.54
C GLU A 120 19.93 6.92 0.13
N LYS A 121 19.89 8.11 -0.46
CA LYS A 121 20.59 9.28 0.06
C LYS A 121 19.92 9.82 1.34
N ARG A 122 18.59 9.81 1.37
CA ARG A 122 17.80 10.28 2.52
C ARG A 122 17.40 9.16 3.45
N GLN A 123 17.50 7.92 3.00
CA GLN A 123 17.04 6.72 3.69
C GLN A 123 15.55 6.81 4.06
N VAL A 124 14.73 7.24 3.11
CA VAL A 124 13.27 7.34 3.24
C VAL A 124 12.55 6.61 2.12
N TYR A 125 11.30 6.30 2.34
CA TYR A 125 10.41 5.71 1.34
C TYR A 125 9.57 6.82 0.66
N PRO A 126 9.88 7.19 -0.59
CA PRO A 126 9.03 8.10 -1.37
C PRO A 126 7.62 7.53 -1.54
N MET A 127 6.63 8.40 -1.68
CA MET A 127 5.23 7.98 -1.88
C MET A 127 5.01 7.20 -3.17
N ASP A 128 5.81 7.49 -4.21
CA ASP A 128 5.78 6.83 -5.51
C ASP A 128 7.12 6.99 -6.25
N ASP A 129 7.28 6.30 -7.37
CA ASP A 129 8.51 6.34 -8.17
C ASP A 129 8.90 7.75 -8.64
N GLY A 130 7.90 8.61 -8.90
CA GLY A 130 8.11 9.97 -9.40
C GLY A 130 8.31 11.02 -8.32
N PHE A 131 7.99 10.72 -7.07
CA PHE A 131 7.88 11.72 -6.01
C PHE A 131 9.14 12.57 -5.82
N MET A 132 10.31 11.93 -5.82
CA MET A 132 11.59 12.64 -5.61
C MET A 132 12.05 13.45 -6.83
N MET A 133 11.52 13.19 -8.02
CA MET A 133 11.82 13.94 -9.24
C MET A 133 11.01 15.23 -9.38
N ARG A 134 9.93 15.37 -8.60
CA ARG A 134 9.05 16.54 -8.64
C ARG A 134 9.74 17.77 -8.08
N LYS A 135 9.30 18.95 -8.53
CA LYS A 135 9.80 20.24 -8.05
C LYS A 135 9.56 20.37 -6.54
N PRO A 136 10.55 20.84 -5.76
CA PRO A 136 10.31 21.15 -4.36
C PRO A 136 9.14 22.12 -4.21
N TRP A 137 8.27 21.84 -3.26
CA TRP A 137 7.22 22.78 -2.86
C TRP A 137 7.84 23.91 -2.02
N ASP A 138 7.41 25.11 -2.28
CA ASP A 138 7.80 26.30 -1.50
C ASP A 138 6.53 27.12 -1.23
N GLU A 139 5.97 26.92 -0.06
CA GLU A 139 4.73 27.57 0.36
C GLU A 139 4.85 29.11 0.37
N ASN A 140 6.06 29.65 0.61
CA ASN A 140 6.27 31.09 0.64
C ASN A 140 6.10 31.76 -0.72
N LYS A 141 6.15 30.98 -1.80
CA LYS A 141 5.87 31.47 -3.17
C LYS A 141 4.38 31.54 -3.49
N ILE A 142 3.53 31.01 -2.61
CA ILE A 142 2.09 31.01 -2.79
C ILE A 142 1.48 32.09 -1.91
N PRO A 143 0.66 32.99 -2.48
CA PRO A 143 -0.07 33.98 -1.70
C PRO A 143 -0.86 33.32 -0.55
N PRO A 144 -0.82 33.86 0.68
CA PRO A 144 -1.48 33.22 1.84
C PRO A 144 -2.95 32.85 1.62
N GLU A 145 -3.70 33.70 0.92
CA GLU A 145 -5.11 33.50 0.59
C GLU A 145 -5.35 32.35 -0.40
N LYS A 146 -4.29 31.85 -1.07
CA LYS A 146 -4.36 30.74 -2.04
C LYS A 146 -3.75 29.44 -1.51
N ARG A 147 -3.22 29.42 -0.29
CA ARG A 147 -2.59 28.22 0.30
C ARG A 147 -3.62 27.19 0.71
N ALA A 148 -4.71 27.63 1.31
CA ALA A 148 -5.88 26.79 1.53
C ALA A 148 -6.58 26.49 0.19
N TRP A 149 -7.15 25.28 0.08
CA TRP A 149 -7.95 24.90 -1.10
C TRP A 149 -7.18 25.00 -2.42
N LEU A 150 -5.99 24.37 -2.47
CA LEU A 150 -5.13 24.43 -3.66
C LEU A 150 -5.86 24.02 -4.96
N TYR A 151 -6.74 23.03 -4.92
CA TYR A 151 -7.51 22.62 -6.09
C TYR A 151 -8.48 23.69 -6.62
N GLU A 152 -8.92 24.63 -5.80
CA GLU A 152 -9.77 25.75 -6.23
C GLU A 152 -8.95 26.85 -6.91
N ASN A 153 -7.68 26.96 -6.54
CA ASN A 153 -6.80 28.06 -6.97
C ASN A 153 -5.80 27.67 -8.05
N TYR A 154 -5.47 26.36 -8.16
CA TYR A 154 -4.45 25.88 -9.07
C TYR A 154 -4.95 24.65 -9.84
N HIS A 155 -4.54 24.57 -11.10
CA HIS A 155 -4.81 23.40 -11.92
C HIS A 155 -4.18 22.14 -11.31
N PRO A 156 -4.85 20.97 -11.28
CA PRO A 156 -4.31 19.73 -10.70
C PRO A 156 -2.90 19.38 -11.17
N LEU A 157 -2.60 19.55 -12.46
CA LEU A 157 -1.25 19.31 -12.99
C LEU A 157 -0.16 20.20 -12.38
N PHE A 158 -0.51 21.40 -11.87
CA PHE A 158 0.42 22.22 -11.14
C PHE A 158 0.79 21.55 -9.81
N ILE A 159 -0.22 21.07 -9.09
CA ILE A 159 -0.07 20.36 -7.81
C ILE A 159 0.80 19.11 -8.02
N MET A 160 0.42 18.26 -8.97
CA MET A 160 1.11 16.99 -9.28
C MET A 160 2.58 17.14 -9.69
N ARG A 161 2.99 18.33 -10.18
CA ARG A 161 4.38 18.60 -10.56
C ARG A 161 5.26 19.01 -9.39
N HIS A 162 4.68 19.16 -8.19
CA HIS A 162 5.42 19.52 -6.99
C HIS A 162 5.52 18.35 -6.02
N ARG A 163 6.63 18.31 -5.29
CA ARG A 163 6.86 17.34 -4.23
C ARG A 163 6.16 17.80 -2.97
N MET A 164 4.90 17.50 -2.90
CA MET A 164 4.03 17.78 -1.76
C MET A 164 2.94 16.71 -1.65
N SER A 165 2.36 16.59 -0.49
CA SER A 165 1.21 15.74 -0.23
C SER A 165 0.16 16.46 0.60
N LYS A 166 -1.08 16.06 0.45
CA LYS A 166 -2.17 16.41 1.35
C LYS A 166 -2.14 15.47 2.57
N GLN A 167 -1.86 14.21 2.31
CA GLN A 167 -1.79 13.13 3.30
C GLN A 167 -0.53 12.30 3.04
N ALA A 168 0.27 12.08 4.08
CA ALA A 168 1.50 11.32 3.95
C ALA A 168 1.24 9.81 3.92
N ASP A 169 0.95 9.27 2.75
CA ASP A 169 0.64 7.84 2.51
C ASP A 169 1.65 6.89 3.14
N ALA A 170 2.95 7.18 2.96
CA ALA A 170 4.01 6.33 3.50
C ALA A 170 3.95 6.26 5.04
N ILE A 171 3.64 7.38 5.70
CA ILE A 171 3.50 7.42 7.16
C ILE A 171 2.27 6.66 7.61
N LEU A 172 1.15 6.77 6.88
CA LEU A 172 -0.04 5.99 7.17
C LEU A 172 0.23 4.49 7.05
N GLY A 173 0.94 4.07 6.00
CA GLY A 173 1.36 2.67 5.84
C GLY A 173 2.24 2.18 6.98
N MET A 174 3.24 2.96 7.38
CA MET A 174 4.11 2.64 8.51
C MET A 174 3.38 2.62 9.85
N TYR A 175 2.37 3.46 10.03
CA TYR A 175 1.53 3.44 11.23
C TYR A 175 0.70 2.15 11.34
N LEU A 176 0.10 1.73 10.23
CA LEU A 176 -0.74 0.51 10.19
C LEU A 176 0.06 -0.78 10.34
N HIS A 177 1.31 -0.78 9.90
CA HIS A 177 2.23 -1.94 9.93
C HIS A 177 3.56 -1.55 10.56
N ASN A 178 3.51 -0.96 11.77
CA ASN A 178 4.69 -0.43 12.45
C ASN A 178 5.69 -1.53 12.88
N ASP A 179 5.24 -2.76 12.99
CA ASP A 179 6.06 -3.94 13.26
C ASP A 179 7.04 -4.31 12.13
N LEU A 180 6.82 -3.77 10.93
CA LEU A 180 7.66 -4.00 9.76
C LEU A 180 8.82 -3.00 9.63
N PHE A 181 8.86 -1.98 10.45
CA PHE A 181 9.83 -0.88 10.38
C PHE A 181 10.46 -0.61 11.74
N THR A 182 11.71 -0.18 11.72
CA THR A 182 12.36 0.28 12.95
C THR A 182 11.85 1.67 13.34
N GLU A 183 11.92 2.01 14.64
CA GLU A 183 11.57 3.36 15.11
C GLU A 183 12.37 4.45 14.40
N GLU A 184 13.64 4.16 14.06
CA GLU A 184 14.49 5.10 13.36
C GLU A 184 14.05 5.33 11.91
N GLU A 185 13.61 4.29 11.19
CA GLU A 185 13.02 4.42 9.86
C GLU A 185 11.74 5.23 9.90
N ILE A 186 10.82 4.91 10.82
CA ILE A 186 9.56 5.63 11.00
C ILE A 186 9.84 7.11 11.27
N ARG A 187 10.78 7.41 12.18
CA ARG A 187 11.14 8.79 12.54
C ARG A 187 11.71 9.55 11.35
N ARG A 188 12.68 8.97 10.60
CA ARG A 188 13.26 9.63 9.42
C ARG A 188 12.19 9.94 8.36
N ASN A 189 11.30 9.00 8.11
CA ASN A 189 10.21 9.21 7.17
C ASN A 189 9.23 10.27 7.68
N TYR A 190 8.87 10.24 8.96
CA TYR A 190 8.02 11.26 9.56
C TYR A 190 8.63 12.67 9.42
N ASP A 191 9.89 12.85 9.79
CA ASP A 191 10.58 14.12 9.68
C ASP A 191 10.61 14.64 8.22
N PHE A 192 10.88 13.76 7.27
CA PHE A 192 10.83 14.08 5.84
C PHE A 192 9.43 14.52 5.38
N TYR A 193 8.40 13.77 5.76
CA TYR A 193 7.02 14.07 5.34
C TYR A 193 6.45 15.31 6.03
N GLN A 194 6.92 15.68 7.21
CA GLN A 194 6.56 16.96 7.85
C GLN A 194 6.92 18.17 6.98
N GLU A 195 8.01 18.09 6.21
CA GLU A 195 8.46 19.18 5.35
C GLU A 195 7.66 19.31 4.04
N VAL A 196 7.02 18.23 3.59
CA VAL A 196 6.36 18.16 2.28
C VAL A 196 4.84 17.98 2.36
N THR A 197 4.29 17.78 3.54
CA THR A 197 2.85 17.64 3.75
C THR A 197 2.23 18.99 4.09
N LEU A 198 1.13 19.31 3.41
CA LEU A 198 0.38 20.53 3.69
C LEU A 198 -0.47 20.33 4.93
N HIS A 199 -0.41 21.30 5.84
CA HIS A 199 -1.16 21.29 7.11
C HIS A 199 -2.43 22.17 7.07
N HIS A 200 -2.96 22.43 5.87
CA HIS A 200 -4.06 23.37 5.63
C HIS A 200 -5.30 22.70 5.00
N SER A 201 -5.45 21.42 5.15
CA SER A 201 -6.60 20.68 4.58
C SER A 201 -7.74 20.54 5.58
#